data_f9c8b8a8440f9535c388b957bb2dc7f8
#
_entry.id   f9c8b8a8440f9535c388b957bb2dc7f8
#
_cell.length_a   1.000
_cell.length_b   1.000
_cell.length_c   1.000
_cell.angle_alpha   90.00
_cell.angle_beta   90.00
_cell.angle_gamma   90.00
#
_symmetry.space_group_name_H-M   'P 1'
#
loop_
_entity.id
_entity.type
_entity.pdbx_description
1 polymer ?
#
loop_
_entity_poly.entity_id
_entity_poly.type
_entity_poly.pdbx_seq_one_letter_code
_entity_poly.pdbx_strand_id
1 'polypeptide(L)'
;MRVKTFPSPQAALAGALAWLMENLLYASCGVLAGGETPLPVYRALARQGVRYPGVLLLSDERWLEPGDPGTNLYRVGQALGPLRERLLPFPLGLSPEQARDWMEERIRPFLPFDFALLGLGEEGHTASLFPGSPALGSSRLVEVAVGPTYPSLRLTLTPKALSGTRLVLFLALGPAKRQAILRVARGEDLPPNRIRAEEKWIFTDQEV
;
A
#
# COMPACT_ATOMS: atom_id res chain seq x y z
N MET A 1 -6.60 -0.16 15.97
CA MET A 1 -6.11 -1.25 15.07
C MET A 1 -6.71 -2.55 15.53
N ARG A 2 -7.34 -3.30 14.61
CA ARG A 2 -7.86 -4.66 14.88
C ARG A 2 -6.92 -5.67 14.23
N VAL A 3 -6.72 -6.82 14.84
CA VAL A 3 -5.91 -7.90 14.27
C VAL A 3 -6.80 -9.10 13.99
N LYS A 4 -6.69 -9.68 12.80
CA LYS A 4 -7.35 -10.92 12.41
C LYS A 4 -6.30 -11.95 12.06
N THR A 5 -6.20 -12.98 12.89
CA THR A 5 -5.30 -14.11 12.69
C THR A 5 -6.00 -15.19 11.86
N PHE A 6 -5.27 -15.75 10.92
CA PHE A 6 -5.71 -16.84 10.05
C PHE A 6 -4.85 -18.08 10.30
N PRO A 7 -5.36 -19.28 10.04
CA PRO A 7 -4.63 -20.53 10.33
C PRO A 7 -3.44 -20.78 9.41
N SER A 8 -3.29 -20.01 8.34
CA SER A 8 -2.17 -20.12 7.40
C SER A 8 -2.02 -18.85 6.56
N PRO A 9 -0.83 -18.63 5.93
CA PRO A 9 -0.62 -17.57 4.95
C PRO A 9 -1.65 -17.61 3.82
N GLN A 10 -1.98 -18.80 3.32
CA GLN A 10 -2.96 -18.98 2.23
C GLN A 10 -4.37 -18.54 2.65
N ALA A 11 -4.77 -18.86 3.88
CA ALA A 11 -6.05 -18.41 4.42
C ALA A 11 -6.10 -16.89 4.60
N ALA A 12 -5.01 -16.26 5.04
CA ALA A 12 -4.91 -14.82 5.14
C ALA A 12 -4.96 -14.14 3.76
N LEU A 13 -4.29 -14.69 2.74
CA LEU A 13 -4.36 -14.21 1.36
C LEU A 13 -5.78 -14.33 0.79
N ALA A 14 -6.48 -15.43 1.05
CA ALA A 14 -7.87 -15.60 0.65
C ALA A 14 -8.79 -14.58 1.36
N GLY A 15 -8.57 -14.33 2.64
CA GLY A 15 -9.27 -13.30 3.40
C GLY A 15 -9.02 -11.90 2.84
N ALA A 16 -7.78 -11.59 2.47
CA ALA A 16 -7.42 -10.31 1.85
C ALA A 16 -8.04 -10.16 0.44
N LEU A 17 -8.13 -11.23 -0.35
CA LEU A 17 -8.83 -11.22 -1.63
C LEU A 17 -10.32 -10.93 -1.44
N ALA A 18 -10.98 -11.62 -0.54
CA ALA A 18 -12.40 -11.39 -0.25
C ALA A 18 -12.65 -9.94 0.17
N TRP A 19 -11.82 -9.44 1.09
CA TRP A 19 -11.87 -8.04 1.53
C TRP A 19 -11.67 -7.05 0.37
N LEU A 20 -10.69 -7.32 -0.51
CA LEU A 20 -10.42 -6.44 -1.65
C LEU A 20 -11.58 -6.45 -2.66
N MET A 21 -12.12 -7.63 -2.98
CA MET A 21 -13.25 -7.76 -3.89
C MET A 21 -14.49 -7.02 -3.39
N GLU A 22 -14.82 -7.15 -2.11
CA GLU A 22 -15.96 -6.46 -1.49
C GLU A 22 -15.80 -4.94 -1.58
N ASN A 23 -14.59 -4.43 -1.32
CA ASN A 23 -14.34 -2.99 -1.33
C ASN A 23 -14.26 -2.40 -2.74
N LEU A 24 -13.78 -3.15 -3.73
CA LEU A 24 -13.76 -2.70 -5.13
C LEU A 24 -15.16 -2.44 -5.69
N LEU A 25 -16.20 -3.13 -5.21
CA LEU A 25 -17.55 -2.97 -5.74
C LEU A 25 -18.12 -1.55 -5.58
N TYR A 26 -17.69 -0.84 -4.56
CA TYR A 26 -18.26 0.46 -4.18
C TYR A 26 -17.25 1.61 -4.19
N ALA A 27 -15.98 1.30 -4.43
CA ALA A 27 -14.91 2.27 -4.37
C ALA A 27 -14.75 3.05 -5.68
N SER A 28 -14.48 4.34 -5.56
CA SER A 28 -14.04 5.19 -6.66
C SER A 28 -12.53 5.20 -6.78
N CYS A 29 -11.83 5.08 -5.65
CA CYS A 29 -10.37 5.07 -5.61
C CYS A 29 -9.85 4.20 -4.47
N GLY A 30 -8.88 3.32 -4.79
CA GLY A 30 -8.18 2.48 -3.83
C GLY A 30 -6.67 2.57 -3.94
N VAL A 31 -5.98 2.32 -2.81
CA VAL A 31 -4.52 2.30 -2.73
C VAL A 31 -4.02 0.87 -2.57
N LEU A 32 -2.99 0.50 -3.33
CA LEU A 32 -2.40 -0.83 -3.34
C LEU A 32 -0.90 -0.78 -3.02
N ALA A 33 -0.44 -1.70 -2.19
CA ALA A 33 1.00 -1.86 -1.92
C ALA A 33 1.73 -2.61 -3.02
N GLY A 34 2.98 -2.22 -3.29
CA GLY A 34 3.84 -2.84 -4.32
C GLY A 34 4.71 -4.00 -3.84
N GLY A 35 4.66 -4.37 -2.55
CA GLY A 35 5.50 -5.44 -1.98
C GLY A 35 5.13 -6.85 -2.45
N GLU A 36 5.96 -7.87 -2.09
CA GLU A 36 5.74 -9.26 -2.50
C GLU A 36 4.47 -9.86 -1.91
N THR A 37 4.17 -9.55 -0.66
CA THR A 37 3.07 -10.16 0.10
C THR A 37 1.70 -10.01 -0.57
N PRO A 38 1.31 -8.83 -1.12
CA PRO A 38 0.00 -8.68 -1.75
C PRO A 38 -0.07 -9.20 -3.19
N LEU A 39 1.04 -9.46 -3.89
CA LEU A 39 1.01 -9.88 -5.30
C LEU A 39 0.15 -11.14 -5.55
N PRO A 40 0.16 -12.19 -4.71
CA PRO A 40 -0.74 -13.32 -4.87
C PRO A 40 -2.22 -12.94 -4.82
N VAL A 41 -2.59 -11.94 -3.99
CA VAL A 41 -3.97 -11.41 -3.91
C VAL A 41 -4.35 -10.75 -5.23
N TYR A 42 -3.48 -9.94 -5.82
CA TYR A 42 -3.73 -9.27 -7.10
C TYR A 42 -3.84 -10.26 -8.27
N ARG A 43 -2.99 -11.29 -8.31
CA ARG A 43 -3.10 -12.37 -9.30
C ARG A 43 -4.42 -13.14 -9.15
N ALA A 44 -4.86 -13.40 -7.93
CA ALA A 44 -6.12 -14.06 -7.67
C ALA A 44 -7.31 -13.17 -8.08
N LEU A 45 -7.26 -11.87 -7.80
CA LEU A 45 -8.25 -10.89 -8.23
C LEU A 45 -8.38 -10.84 -9.77
N ALA A 46 -7.25 -10.80 -10.47
CA ALA A 46 -7.24 -10.80 -11.95
C ALA A 46 -7.95 -12.02 -12.54
N ARG A 47 -7.79 -13.19 -11.91
CA ARG A 47 -8.47 -14.43 -12.35
C ARG A 47 -9.97 -14.44 -12.12
N GLN A 48 -10.50 -13.56 -11.25
CA GLN A 48 -11.95 -13.42 -11.05
C GLN A 48 -12.65 -12.66 -12.17
N GLY A 49 -11.91 -12.03 -13.09
CA GLY A 49 -12.50 -11.24 -14.19
C GLY A 49 -13.24 -10.01 -13.71
N VAL A 50 -12.91 -9.50 -12.53
CA VAL A 50 -13.57 -8.31 -11.94
C VAL A 50 -13.39 -7.10 -12.84
N ARG A 51 -14.47 -6.39 -13.08
CA ARG A 51 -14.44 -5.06 -13.74
C ARG A 51 -14.48 -3.99 -12.66
N TYR A 52 -13.53 -3.09 -12.70
CA TYR A 52 -13.47 -1.96 -11.78
C TYR A 52 -13.41 -0.65 -12.58
N PRO A 53 -14.39 0.24 -12.42
CA PRO A 53 -14.40 1.51 -13.16
C PRO A 53 -13.55 2.60 -12.51
N GLY A 54 -13.20 2.44 -11.24
CA GLY A 54 -12.47 3.44 -10.45
C GLY A 54 -10.98 3.48 -10.76
N VAL A 55 -10.24 4.20 -9.92
CA VAL A 55 -8.79 4.40 -10.02
C VAL A 55 -8.08 3.62 -8.93
N LEU A 56 -6.97 2.99 -9.29
CA LEU A 56 -6.06 2.32 -8.35
C LEU A 56 -4.76 3.13 -8.28
N LEU A 57 -4.29 3.37 -7.09
CA LEU A 57 -3.03 4.04 -6.79
C LEU A 57 -2.04 3.05 -6.19
N LEU A 58 -0.76 3.26 -6.43
CA LEU A 58 0.27 2.60 -5.63
C LEU A 58 0.56 3.43 -4.38
N SER A 59 0.78 2.76 -3.24
CA SER A 59 1.16 3.43 -1.98
C SER A 59 2.49 4.14 -2.07
N ASP A 60 3.38 3.60 -2.88
CA ASP A 60 4.74 4.07 -3.11
C ASP A 60 5.30 3.52 -4.43
N GLU A 61 6.36 4.14 -4.91
CA GLU A 61 7.07 3.66 -6.08
C GLU A 61 8.58 3.72 -5.87
N ARG A 62 9.28 2.79 -6.48
CA ARG A 62 10.73 2.70 -6.51
C ARG A 62 11.27 3.53 -7.66
N TRP A 63 12.18 4.44 -7.35
CA TRP A 63 12.75 5.34 -8.36
C TRP A 63 13.76 4.58 -9.22
N LEU A 64 13.29 4.06 -10.33
CA LEU A 64 14.02 3.31 -11.35
C LEU A 64 13.61 3.84 -12.73
N GLU A 65 14.28 3.38 -13.77
CA GLU A 65 13.89 3.72 -15.15
C GLU A 65 12.45 3.25 -15.45
N PRO A 66 11.70 4.01 -16.25
CA PRO A 66 10.37 3.61 -16.69
C PRO A 66 10.38 2.23 -17.35
N GLY A 67 9.53 1.32 -16.85
CA GLY A 67 9.44 -0.05 -17.36
C GLY A 67 10.40 -1.05 -16.71
N ASP A 68 11.26 -0.63 -15.80
CA ASP A 68 12.14 -1.53 -15.06
C ASP A 68 11.30 -2.54 -14.24
N PRO A 69 11.60 -3.86 -14.31
CA PRO A 69 10.90 -4.89 -13.55
C PRO A 69 10.96 -4.73 -12.03
N GLY A 70 11.90 -3.93 -11.51
CA GLY A 70 12.00 -3.59 -10.10
C GLY A 70 10.99 -2.57 -9.61
N THR A 71 10.28 -1.88 -10.52
CA THR A 71 9.24 -0.90 -10.16
C THR A 71 8.00 -1.58 -9.61
N ASN A 72 7.32 -0.91 -8.68
CA ASN A 72 6.03 -1.41 -8.18
C ASN A 72 4.98 -1.40 -9.29
N LEU A 73 4.99 -0.40 -10.17
CA LEU A 73 4.09 -0.33 -11.32
C LEU A 73 4.19 -1.56 -12.21
N TYR A 74 5.42 -1.99 -12.55
CA TYR A 74 5.62 -3.18 -13.37
C TYR A 74 5.06 -4.43 -12.65
N ARG A 75 5.47 -4.66 -11.41
CA ARG A 75 5.14 -5.87 -10.65
C ARG A 75 3.65 -5.99 -10.32
N VAL A 76 3.06 -4.91 -9.83
CA VAL A 76 1.62 -4.84 -9.53
C VAL A 76 0.79 -4.91 -10.82
N GLY A 77 1.22 -4.19 -11.86
CA GLY A 77 0.57 -4.22 -13.17
C GLY A 77 0.53 -5.62 -13.79
N GLN A 78 1.64 -6.38 -13.70
CA GLN A 78 1.67 -7.78 -14.13
C GLN A 78 0.72 -8.67 -13.30
N ALA A 79 0.66 -8.45 -11.99
CA ALA A 79 -0.20 -9.22 -11.10
C ALA A 79 -1.70 -8.91 -11.30
N LEU A 80 -2.05 -7.67 -11.58
CA LEU A 80 -3.43 -7.22 -11.79
C LEU A 80 -3.99 -7.61 -13.18
N GLY A 81 -3.14 -7.99 -14.15
CA GLY A 81 -3.58 -8.31 -15.50
C GLY A 81 -4.36 -7.15 -16.15
N PRO A 82 -5.58 -7.36 -16.64
CA PRO A 82 -6.37 -6.30 -17.28
C PRO A 82 -6.66 -5.09 -16.38
N LEU A 83 -6.74 -5.27 -15.05
CA LEU A 83 -6.97 -4.17 -14.11
C LEU A 83 -5.79 -3.18 -14.04
N ARG A 84 -4.62 -3.51 -14.62
CA ARG A 84 -3.49 -2.59 -14.73
C ARG A 84 -3.85 -1.26 -15.38
N GLU A 85 -4.83 -1.25 -16.27
CA GLU A 85 -5.31 -0.04 -16.95
C GLU A 85 -5.98 0.95 -15.99
N ARG A 86 -6.29 0.52 -14.78
CA ARG A 86 -6.86 1.35 -13.72
C ARG A 86 -5.80 1.97 -12.80
N LEU A 87 -4.53 1.55 -12.94
CA LEU A 87 -3.43 2.12 -12.17
C LEU A 87 -3.11 3.54 -12.66
N LEU A 88 -3.11 4.49 -11.75
CA LEU A 88 -2.50 5.80 -11.93
C LEU A 88 -1.02 5.70 -11.54
N PRO A 89 -0.09 5.73 -12.50
CA PRO A 89 1.32 5.52 -12.22
C PRO A 89 1.99 6.77 -11.67
N PHE A 90 3.04 6.58 -10.86
CA PHE A 90 4.01 7.63 -10.61
C PHE A 90 4.81 7.91 -11.90
N PRO A 91 5.00 9.19 -12.28
CA PRO A 91 5.64 9.55 -13.56
C PRO A 91 7.17 9.50 -13.46
N LEU A 92 7.75 8.30 -13.54
CA LEU A 92 9.19 8.04 -13.39
C LEU A 92 10.08 8.73 -14.46
N GLY A 93 9.52 9.26 -15.53
CA GLY A 93 10.25 10.03 -16.55
C GLY A 93 10.52 11.50 -16.21
N LEU A 94 10.02 11.98 -15.06
CA LEU A 94 10.27 13.34 -14.55
C LEU A 94 11.39 13.31 -13.51
N SER A 95 11.80 14.48 -12.95
CA SER A 95 12.60 14.45 -11.72
C SER A 95 11.76 13.98 -10.52
N PRO A 96 12.37 13.46 -9.44
CA PRO A 96 11.63 13.03 -8.26
C PRO A 96 10.69 14.10 -7.69
N GLU A 97 11.14 15.34 -7.66
CA GLU A 97 10.37 16.48 -7.16
C GLU A 97 9.20 16.84 -8.09
N GLN A 98 9.45 16.84 -9.40
CA GLN A 98 8.39 17.07 -10.40
C GLN A 98 7.35 15.94 -10.37
N ALA A 99 7.80 14.69 -10.24
CA ALA A 99 6.92 13.53 -10.15
C ALA A 99 6.06 13.56 -8.85
N ARG A 100 6.67 13.98 -7.73
CA ARG A 100 5.97 14.22 -6.47
C ARG A 100 4.86 15.26 -6.65
N ASP A 101 5.19 16.43 -7.19
CA ASP A 101 4.26 17.55 -7.36
C ASP A 101 3.13 17.17 -8.33
N TRP A 102 3.47 16.53 -9.44
CA TRP A 102 2.50 16.02 -10.42
C TRP A 102 1.54 15.00 -9.78
N MET A 103 2.08 14.06 -9.00
CA MET A 103 1.26 13.02 -8.36
C MET A 103 0.35 13.62 -7.28
N GLU A 104 0.86 14.57 -6.51
CA GLU A 104 0.08 15.27 -5.47
C GLU A 104 -1.16 15.96 -6.05
N GLU A 105 -1.03 16.63 -7.19
CA GLU A 105 -2.18 17.25 -7.88
C GLU A 105 -3.19 16.19 -8.37
N ARG A 106 -2.70 15.08 -8.91
CA ARG A 106 -3.52 14.02 -9.49
C ARG A 106 -4.32 13.22 -8.48
N ILE A 107 -3.77 13.01 -7.28
CA ILE A 107 -4.47 12.25 -6.23
C ILE A 107 -5.46 13.10 -5.42
N ARG A 108 -5.29 14.43 -5.43
CA ARG A 108 -6.11 15.35 -4.64
C ARG A 108 -7.63 15.20 -4.84
N PRO A 109 -8.16 14.99 -6.06
CA PRO A 109 -9.59 14.77 -6.29
C PRO A 109 -10.14 13.47 -5.71
N PHE A 110 -9.27 12.51 -5.36
CA PHE A 110 -9.66 11.19 -4.84
C PHE A 110 -9.60 11.09 -3.31
N LEU A 111 -9.26 12.17 -2.63
CA LEU A 111 -9.19 12.18 -1.17
C LEU A 111 -10.56 12.46 -0.56
N PRO A 112 -10.89 11.81 0.57
CA PRO A 112 -10.20 10.66 1.14
C PRO A 112 -10.38 9.40 0.28
N PHE A 113 -9.39 8.49 0.33
CA PHE A 113 -9.50 7.22 -0.41
C PHE A 113 -10.55 6.29 0.20
N ASP A 114 -11.17 5.44 -0.63
CA ASP A 114 -12.17 4.49 -0.14
C ASP A 114 -11.53 3.34 0.63
N PHE A 115 -10.40 2.82 0.13
CA PHE A 115 -9.66 1.77 0.80
C PHE A 115 -8.15 1.84 0.53
N ALA A 116 -7.37 1.20 1.40
CA ALA A 116 -5.95 0.96 1.18
C ALA A 116 -5.57 -0.46 1.63
N LEU A 117 -4.99 -1.24 0.71
CA LEU A 117 -4.34 -2.51 1.01
C LEU A 117 -2.83 -2.26 1.07
N LEU A 118 -2.27 -2.27 2.25
CA LEU A 118 -0.89 -1.92 2.55
C LEU A 118 -0.09 -3.14 3.06
N GLY A 119 1.23 -3.08 2.92
CA GLY A 119 2.14 -4.01 3.56
C GLY A 119 2.60 -3.52 4.94
N LEU A 120 3.20 -4.41 5.71
CA LEU A 120 3.90 -4.09 6.96
C LEU A 120 5.32 -4.67 6.89
N GLY A 121 6.33 -3.81 7.01
CA GLY A 121 7.74 -4.21 7.12
C GLY A 121 8.09 -4.79 8.48
N GLU A 122 9.20 -5.51 8.57
CA GLU A 122 9.67 -6.14 9.82
C GLU A 122 10.01 -5.12 10.90
N GLU A 123 10.53 -3.96 10.50
CA GLU A 123 10.82 -2.83 11.37
C GLU A 123 9.59 -1.95 11.67
N GLY A 124 8.44 -2.24 11.03
CA GLY A 124 7.19 -1.51 11.21
C GLY A 124 6.91 -0.44 10.15
N HIS A 125 7.65 -0.40 9.02
CA HIS A 125 7.32 0.52 7.92
C HIS A 125 6.06 0.07 7.17
N THR A 126 5.40 1.01 6.50
CA THR A 126 4.37 0.76 5.48
C THR A 126 4.57 1.73 4.32
N ALA A 127 4.21 1.33 3.08
CA ALA A 127 4.61 2.07 1.88
C ALA A 127 6.15 2.27 1.90
N SER A 128 6.64 3.49 1.59
CA SER A 128 8.03 3.88 1.87
C SER A 128 8.15 4.86 3.04
N LEU A 129 7.28 4.69 4.04
CA LEU A 129 7.26 5.41 5.31
C LEU A 129 8.03 4.60 6.37
N PHE A 130 9.29 4.89 6.57
CA PHE A 130 10.16 4.21 7.54
C PHE A 130 10.10 4.88 8.91
N PRO A 131 10.24 4.14 10.02
CA PRO A 131 10.34 4.73 11.35
C PRO A 131 11.44 5.82 11.39
N GLY A 132 11.09 7.00 11.89
CA GLY A 132 12.01 8.15 11.94
C GLY A 132 12.18 8.91 10.62
N SER A 133 11.57 8.49 9.51
CA SER A 133 11.63 9.20 8.24
C SER A 133 10.97 10.58 8.32
N PRO A 134 11.56 11.63 7.70
CA PRO A 134 10.93 12.96 7.59
C PRO A 134 9.56 12.92 6.92
N ALA A 135 9.31 11.99 6.00
CA ALA A 135 8.03 11.82 5.32
C ALA A 135 6.86 11.56 6.28
N LEU A 136 7.13 11.05 7.49
CA LEU A 136 6.10 10.81 8.51
C LEU A 136 5.48 12.09 9.07
N GLY A 137 6.21 13.20 9.07
CA GLY A 137 5.75 14.51 9.55
C GLY A 137 5.39 15.47 8.41
N SER A 138 5.42 15.01 7.18
CA SER A 138 5.18 15.88 6.02
C SER A 138 3.75 16.43 6.00
N SER A 139 3.64 17.71 5.63
CA SER A 139 2.38 18.36 5.31
C SER A 139 1.91 18.13 3.87
N ARG A 140 2.72 17.49 3.04
CA ARG A 140 2.40 17.14 1.66
C ARG A 140 1.60 15.83 1.58
N LEU A 141 1.04 15.55 0.42
CA LEU A 141 0.33 14.28 0.15
C LEU A 141 1.29 13.19 -0.38
N VAL A 142 2.33 13.62 -1.08
CA VAL A 142 3.37 12.74 -1.65
C VAL A 142 4.73 13.26 -1.24
N GLU A 143 5.67 12.36 -0.96
CA GLU A 143 7.05 12.71 -0.60
C GLU A 143 8.08 11.85 -1.34
N VAL A 144 9.25 12.47 -1.54
CA VAL A 144 10.47 11.74 -1.91
C VAL A 144 11.03 11.12 -0.62
N ALA A 145 11.20 9.82 -0.61
CA ALA A 145 11.69 9.08 0.55
C ALA A 145 12.97 8.31 0.21
N VAL A 146 13.78 8.04 1.24
CA VAL A 146 14.97 7.21 1.12
C VAL A 146 14.75 5.95 1.92
N GLY A 147 14.80 4.81 1.23
CA GLY A 147 14.69 3.50 1.85
C GLY A 147 16.06 2.89 2.20
N PRO A 148 16.10 1.88 3.07
CA PRO A 148 17.34 1.26 3.53
C PRO A 148 18.01 0.35 2.48
N THR A 149 17.29 -0.03 1.43
CA THR A 149 17.75 -0.97 0.40
C THR A 149 17.63 -0.37 -0.99
N TYR A 150 18.48 -0.86 -1.91
CA TYR A 150 18.39 -0.47 -3.33
C TYR A 150 17.08 -0.95 -3.97
N PRO A 151 16.46 -0.13 -4.83
CA PRO A 151 16.72 1.28 -5.01
C PRO A 151 16.34 2.07 -3.74
N SER A 152 17.23 2.93 -3.27
CA SER A 152 16.98 3.69 -2.05
C SER A 152 16.01 4.85 -2.27
N LEU A 153 16.07 5.50 -3.42
CA LEU A 153 15.19 6.61 -3.74
C LEU A 153 13.78 6.09 -4.09
N ARG A 154 12.76 6.72 -3.52
CA ARG A 154 11.36 6.32 -3.64
C ARG A 154 10.44 7.53 -3.64
N LEU A 155 9.26 7.36 -4.23
CA LEU A 155 8.11 8.24 -3.98
C LEU A 155 7.08 7.50 -3.13
N THR A 156 6.45 8.18 -2.18
CA THR A 156 5.50 7.56 -1.26
C THR A 156 4.32 8.48 -0.96
N LEU A 157 3.14 7.90 -0.82
CA LEU A 157 2.03 8.56 -0.17
C LEU A 157 2.40 8.78 1.31
N THR A 158 2.06 9.95 1.84
CA THR A 158 2.35 10.32 3.24
C THR A 158 1.23 9.86 4.18
N PRO A 159 1.45 9.88 5.50
CA PRO A 159 0.37 9.67 6.45
C PRO A 159 -0.78 10.66 6.26
N LYS A 160 -0.50 11.89 5.79
CA LYS A 160 -1.53 12.88 5.47
C LYS A 160 -2.43 12.43 4.32
N ALA A 161 -1.85 11.90 3.23
CA ALA A 161 -2.62 11.38 2.10
C ALA A 161 -3.44 10.14 2.47
N LEU A 162 -2.84 9.24 3.25
CA LEU A 162 -3.47 7.99 3.66
C LEU A 162 -4.50 8.17 4.79
N SER A 163 -4.44 9.30 5.52
CA SER A 163 -5.38 9.59 6.60
C SER A 163 -6.74 10.05 6.04
N GLY A 164 -7.81 9.60 6.70
CA GLY A 164 -9.18 9.80 6.22
C GLY A 164 -9.66 8.66 5.32
N THR A 165 -8.77 7.76 4.89
CA THR A 165 -9.17 6.53 4.17
C THR A 165 -10.21 5.78 5.00
N ARG A 166 -11.32 5.37 4.36
CA ARG A 166 -12.39 4.68 5.06
C ARG A 166 -11.93 3.36 5.64
N LEU A 167 -11.29 2.51 4.84
CA LEU A 167 -10.84 1.17 5.24
C LEU A 167 -9.36 0.96 4.93
N VAL A 168 -8.57 0.60 5.92
CA VAL A 168 -7.15 0.27 5.75
C VAL A 168 -6.89 -1.16 6.21
N LEU A 169 -6.37 -1.97 5.32
CA LEU A 169 -5.90 -3.31 5.61
C LEU A 169 -4.37 -3.39 5.46
N PHE A 170 -3.69 -3.76 6.53
CA PHE A 170 -2.29 -4.16 6.50
C PHE A 170 -2.19 -5.67 6.36
N LEU A 171 -1.55 -6.15 5.30
CA LEU A 171 -1.30 -7.57 5.09
C LEU A 171 0.14 -7.90 5.51
N ALA A 172 0.29 -8.70 6.57
CA ALA A 172 1.56 -9.02 7.20
C ALA A 172 1.67 -10.52 7.47
N LEU A 173 2.44 -11.23 6.66
CA LEU A 173 2.55 -12.69 6.68
C LEU A 173 3.96 -13.15 7.03
N GLY A 174 4.03 -14.27 7.73
CA GLY A 174 5.27 -14.93 8.11
C GLY A 174 5.83 -14.48 9.46
N PRO A 175 6.66 -15.34 10.08
CA PRO A 175 7.13 -15.14 11.45
C PRO A 175 7.98 -13.89 11.65
N ALA A 176 8.70 -13.44 10.62
CA ALA A 176 9.49 -12.21 10.67
C ALA A 176 8.65 -10.95 10.92
N LYS A 177 7.33 -10.99 10.61
CA LYS A 177 6.42 -9.85 10.82
C LYS A 177 5.83 -9.77 12.23
N ARG A 178 5.95 -10.85 13.01
CA ARG A 178 5.28 -10.97 14.32
C ARG A 178 5.61 -9.80 15.26
N GLN A 179 6.88 -9.41 15.37
CA GLN A 179 7.27 -8.32 16.26
C GLN A 179 6.69 -6.97 15.81
N ALA A 180 6.74 -6.68 14.51
CA ALA A 180 6.14 -5.46 13.96
C ALA A 180 4.63 -5.41 14.22
N ILE A 181 3.92 -6.53 14.02
CA ILE A 181 2.48 -6.62 14.28
C ILE A 181 2.17 -6.32 15.75
N LEU A 182 2.90 -6.93 16.69
CA LEU A 182 2.73 -6.70 18.14
C LEU A 182 2.95 -5.23 18.51
N ARG A 183 4.00 -4.61 17.99
CA ARG A 183 4.32 -3.20 18.25
C ARG A 183 3.24 -2.27 17.71
N VAL A 184 2.78 -2.52 16.49
CA VAL A 184 1.69 -1.75 15.88
C VAL A 184 0.38 -1.94 16.65
N ALA A 185 0.04 -3.17 17.06
CA ALA A 185 -1.16 -3.48 17.82
C ALA A 185 -1.18 -2.81 19.21
N ARG A 186 0.00 -2.67 19.84
CA ARG A 186 0.18 -1.95 21.12
C ARG A 186 0.11 -0.42 20.99
N GLY A 187 0.01 0.12 19.77
CA GLY A 187 -0.08 1.55 19.54
C GLY A 187 1.27 2.29 19.58
N GLU A 188 2.39 1.58 19.43
CA GLU A 188 3.69 2.25 19.34
C GLU A 188 3.71 3.26 18.18
N ASP A 189 4.53 4.31 18.30
CA ASP A 189 4.66 5.35 17.27
C ASP A 189 5.37 4.83 16.00
N LEU A 190 4.66 3.98 15.28
CA LEU A 190 5.07 3.40 14.00
C LEU A 190 4.22 3.93 12.85
N PRO A 191 4.73 3.94 11.62
CA PRO A 191 4.03 4.47 10.46
C PRO A 191 2.56 4.03 10.30
N PRO A 192 2.16 2.74 10.48
CA PRO A 192 0.76 2.35 10.43
C PRO A 192 -0.13 3.05 11.45
N ASN A 193 0.40 3.41 12.62
CA ASN A 193 -0.34 4.08 13.68
C ASN A 193 -0.51 5.59 13.44
N ARG A 194 0.32 6.17 12.58
CA ARG A 194 0.17 7.57 12.14
C ARG A 194 -0.89 7.77 11.05
N ILE A 195 -1.36 6.68 10.41
CA ILE A 195 -2.46 6.72 9.44
C ILE A 195 -3.79 6.63 10.21
N ARG A 196 -4.63 7.66 10.07
CA ARG A 196 -5.98 7.67 10.65
C ARG A 196 -6.99 7.17 9.62
N ALA A 197 -7.84 6.23 10.00
CA ALA A 197 -8.88 5.67 9.15
C ALA A 197 -10.10 5.33 10.01
N GLU A 198 -11.27 5.18 9.39
CA GLU A 198 -12.49 4.74 10.09
C GLU A 198 -12.31 3.33 10.63
N GLU A 199 -11.79 2.42 9.80
CA GLU A 199 -11.42 1.08 10.21
C GLU A 199 -10.00 0.72 9.77
N LYS A 200 -9.24 0.12 10.69
CA LYS A 200 -7.89 -0.40 10.41
C LYS A 200 -7.76 -1.84 10.90
N TRP A 201 -7.30 -2.69 9.98
CA TRP A 201 -7.08 -4.10 10.21
C TRP A 201 -5.63 -4.51 9.90
N ILE A 202 -5.14 -5.50 10.63
CA ILE A 202 -3.99 -6.31 10.23
C ILE A 202 -4.52 -7.71 9.96
N PHE A 203 -4.27 -8.26 8.76
CA PHE A 203 -4.48 -9.66 8.45
C PHE A 203 -3.13 -10.37 8.48
N THR A 204 -3.06 -11.45 9.26
CA THR A 204 -1.82 -12.17 9.52
C THR A 204 -2.08 -13.66 9.75
N ASP A 205 -1.04 -14.46 9.56
CA ASP A 205 -0.97 -15.88 9.94
C ASP A 205 -0.25 -16.09 11.28
N GLN A 206 0.10 -14.99 11.97
CA GLN A 206 0.84 -15.04 13.23
C GLN A 206 -0.09 -14.87 14.43
N GLU A 207 0.10 -15.68 15.45
CA GLU A 207 -0.53 -15.47 16.75
C GLU A 207 0.08 -14.25 17.44
N VAL A 208 -0.77 -13.30 17.85
CA VAL A 208 -0.40 -12.00 18.45
C VAL A 208 -1.32 -11.68 19.64
#